data_d986d45c2e72acdc7b1d55006441d799
#
_entry.id   d986d45c2e72acdc7b1d55006441d799
#
_cell.length_a   1.000
_cell.length_b   1.000
_cell.length_c   1.000
_cell.angle_alpha   90.00
_cell.angle_beta   90.00
_cell.angle_gamma   90.00
#
_symmetry.space_group_name_H-M   'P 1'
#
loop_
_entity.id
_entity.type
_entity.pdbx_description
1 polymer ?
#
loop_
_entity_poly.entity_id
_entity_poly.type
_entity_poly.pdbx_seq_one_letter_code
_entity_poly.pdbx_strand_id
1 'polypeptide(L)'
;MRLKYLKLKNFRGYRDGEITFSDLTAFVVKNDSGKSTILEALDVFFNDSKGVIKYDKEDMNITCGVDDVVISVGFDDLPNEIIIDATNKTTLADEYLLTKDGDLEIVKKFRNGSTTPKVYIYADHPQNPSCCDLLTKKSSDLKKIVKALNLEDVDLTRNAEMRQAIWNHYRDDLNLSESYVDISKEDAKKYWDKISNYLPIYSLFQADRKNSDNDSEVQD
;
A
#
# COMPACT_ATOMS: atom_id res chain seq x y z
N MET A 1 0.20 12.75 -5.13
CA MET A 1 -0.67 11.56 -4.89
C MET A 1 -1.95 12.02 -4.23
N ARG A 2 -3.08 11.58 -4.73
CA ARG A 2 -4.41 11.90 -4.22
C ARG A 2 -5.11 10.61 -3.80
N LEU A 3 -5.81 10.65 -2.67
CA LEU A 3 -6.65 9.56 -2.19
C LEU A 3 -7.83 9.36 -3.15
N LYS A 4 -7.99 8.15 -3.70
CA LYS A 4 -9.02 7.82 -4.67
C LYS A 4 -10.11 6.93 -4.06
N TYR A 5 -9.70 5.86 -3.36
CA TYR A 5 -10.64 4.96 -2.70
C TYR A 5 -10.06 4.31 -1.44
N LEU A 6 -10.95 3.84 -0.59
CA LEU A 6 -10.68 3.00 0.58
C LEU A 6 -11.47 1.69 0.43
N LYS A 7 -10.80 0.56 0.59
CA LYS A 7 -11.44 -0.74 0.72
C LYS A 7 -11.23 -1.26 2.13
N LEU A 8 -12.31 -1.71 2.75
CA LEU A 8 -12.30 -2.29 4.10
C LEU A 8 -12.78 -3.74 4.03
N LYS A 9 -12.01 -4.64 4.61
CA LYS A 9 -12.39 -6.05 4.73
C LYS A 9 -12.24 -6.49 6.18
N ASN A 10 -13.33 -7.04 6.72
CA ASN A 10 -13.37 -7.57 8.08
C ASN A 10 -13.03 -6.53 9.18
N PHE A 11 -13.31 -5.25 8.94
CA PHE A 11 -13.00 -4.17 9.86
C PHE A 11 -14.28 -3.61 10.50
N ARG A 12 -14.46 -3.76 11.80
CA ARG A 12 -15.62 -3.34 12.58
C ARG A 12 -16.95 -3.78 11.93
N GLY A 13 -17.81 -2.84 11.56
CA GLY A 13 -19.09 -3.11 10.88
C GLY A 13 -18.96 -3.52 9.41
N TYR A 14 -17.77 -3.38 8.81
CA TYR A 14 -17.56 -3.71 7.39
C TYR A 14 -17.04 -5.14 7.22
N ARG A 15 -17.84 -5.99 6.57
CA ARG A 15 -17.38 -7.30 6.08
C ARG A 15 -16.54 -7.14 4.82
N ASP A 16 -17.04 -6.37 3.88
CA ASP A 16 -16.42 -5.97 2.63
C ASP A 16 -17.08 -4.66 2.19
N GLY A 17 -16.30 -3.64 1.90
CA GLY A 17 -16.81 -2.33 1.50
C GLY A 17 -15.76 -1.52 0.78
N GLU A 18 -16.22 -0.75 -0.21
CA GLU A 18 -15.40 0.19 -0.96
C GLU A 18 -16.05 1.57 -0.92
N ILE A 19 -15.23 2.58 -0.68
CA ILE A 19 -15.62 3.98 -0.61
C ILE A 19 -14.71 4.76 -1.55
N THR A 20 -15.29 5.52 -2.47
CA THR A 20 -14.55 6.42 -3.36
C THR A 20 -14.53 7.84 -2.81
N PHE A 21 -13.42 8.54 -3.06
CA PHE A 21 -13.21 9.91 -2.64
C PHE A 21 -13.05 10.84 -3.86
N SER A 22 -13.41 12.11 -3.63
CA SER A 22 -13.12 13.22 -4.51
C SER A 22 -12.43 14.32 -3.71
N ASP A 23 -12.13 15.46 -4.32
CA ASP A 23 -11.47 16.60 -3.63
C ASP A 23 -12.26 17.06 -2.39
N LEU A 24 -13.59 16.89 -2.42
CA LEU A 24 -14.47 17.09 -1.28
C LEU A 24 -15.47 15.94 -1.21
N THR A 25 -15.42 15.14 -0.15
CA THR A 25 -16.35 14.04 0.09
C THR A 25 -17.13 14.27 1.36
N ALA A 26 -18.46 14.25 1.28
CA ALA A 26 -19.35 14.38 2.43
C ALA A 26 -20.11 13.08 2.68
N PHE A 27 -20.08 12.58 3.91
CA PHE A 27 -20.83 11.40 4.33
C PHE A 27 -22.13 11.82 5.03
N VAL A 28 -23.27 11.63 4.36
CA VAL A 28 -24.60 11.93 4.89
C VAL A 28 -25.38 10.65 5.10
N VAL A 29 -25.33 10.11 6.30
CA VAL A 29 -26.04 8.87 6.67
C VAL A 29 -26.51 8.97 8.12
N LYS A 30 -27.47 8.12 8.53
CA LYS A 30 -27.98 8.08 9.92
C LYS A 30 -26.81 7.81 10.90
N ASN A 31 -26.95 8.30 12.14
CA ASN A 31 -26.01 7.98 13.20
C ASN A 31 -25.87 6.45 13.34
N ASP A 32 -24.70 5.97 13.72
CA ASP A 32 -24.34 4.55 13.86
C ASP A 32 -24.18 3.75 12.56
N SER A 33 -24.14 4.38 11.39
CA SER A 33 -24.03 3.69 10.09
C SER A 33 -22.60 3.58 9.55
N GLY A 34 -21.57 3.69 10.38
CA GLY A 34 -20.19 3.42 9.98
C GLY A 34 -19.41 4.62 9.42
N LYS A 35 -19.92 5.87 9.48
CA LYS A 35 -19.18 7.08 9.05
C LYS A 35 -17.85 7.23 9.77
N SER A 36 -17.87 7.19 11.09
CA SER A 36 -16.67 7.29 11.92
C SER A 36 -15.68 6.19 11.58
N THR A 37 -16.18 4.97 11.33
CA THR A 37 -15.34 3.83 10.96
C THR A 37 -14.51 4.08 9.71
N ILE A 38 -15.04 4.77 8.70
CA ILE A 38 -14.32 5.13 7.47
C ILE A 38 -13.15 6.07 7.80
N LEU A 39 -13.43 7.15 8.55
CA LEU A 39 -12.40 8.13 8.92
C LEU A 39 -11.36 7.54 9.86
N GLU A 40 -11.79 6.69 10.78
CA GLU A 40 -10.91 5.99 11.72
C GLU A 40 -10.05 4.93 11.03
N ALA A 41 -10.57 4.24 10.01
CA ALA A 41 -9.78 3.35 9.17
C ALA A 41 -8.67 4.08 8.42
N LEU A 42 -8.93 5.30 7.94
CA LEU A 42 -7.92 6.15 7.32
C LEU A 42 -6.86 6.58 8.36
N ASP A 43 -7.26 6.90 9.58
CA ASP A 43 -6.31 7.25 10.66
C ASP A 43 -5.38 6.07 11.00
N VAL A 44 -5.94 4.87 11.12
CA VAL A 44 -5.16 3.63 11.31
C VAL A 44 -4.23 3.37 10.13
N PHE A 45 -4.69 3.64 8.90
CA PHE A 45 -3.88 3.42 7.71
C PHE A 45 -2.73 4.43 7.60
N PHE A 46 -2.98 5.73 7.70
CA PHE A 46 -1.96 6.75 7.47
C PHE A 46 -0.99 6.91 8.64
N ASN A 47 -1.47 6.73 9.87
CA ASN A 47 -0.71 7.01 11.08
C ASN A 47 -0.16 5.76 11.78
N ASP A 48 -0.21 4.57 11.14
CA ASP A 48 0.31 3.30 11.68
C ASP A 48 -0.16 2.99 13.10
N SER A 49 -1.43 3.27 13.39
CA SER A 49 -2.03 3.17 14.74
C SER A 49 -1.33 4.06 15.80
N LYS A 50 -0.59 5.09 15.39
CA LYS A 50 0.01 6.10 16.26
C LYS A 50 -0.76 7.42 16.26
N GLY A 51 -1.83 7.50 15.45
CA GLY A 51 -2.75 8.61 15.37
C GLY A 51 -3.71 8.65 16.54
N VAL A 52 -4.87 9.27 16.31
CA VAL A 52 -5.96 9.37 17.30
C VAL A 52 -6.53 7.98 17.60
N ILE A 53 -6.62 7.14 16.57
CA ILE A 53 -7.18 5.79 16.65
C ILE A 53 -6.05 4.76 16.68
N LYS A 54 -6.12 3.86 17.66
CA LYS A 54 -5.24 2.69 17.73
C LYS A 54 -6.03 1.46 17.29
N TYR A 55 -5.47 0.74 16.33
CA TYR A 55 -6.05 -0.55 15.93
C TYR A 55 -5.93 -1.55 17.08
N ASP A 56 -7.02 -2.23 17.39
CA ASP A 56 -7.08 -3.35 18.33
C ASP A 56 -7.71 -4.58 17.67
N LYS A 57 -7.48 -5.77 18.26
CA LYS A 57 -8.09 -7.02 17.79
C LYS A 57 -9.62 -7.00 17.85
N GLU A 58 -10.20 -6.17 18.71
CA GLU A 58 -11.65 -5.97 18.81
C GLU A 58 -12.23 -5.21 17.62
N ASP A 59 -11.39 -4.55 16.82
CA ASP A 59 -11.79 -3.93 15.55
C ASP A 59 -12.09 -4.96 14.45
N MET A 60 -11.80 -6.23 14.68
CA MET A 60 -12.12 -7.31 13.76
C MET A 60 -13.63 -7.59 13.77
N ASN A 61 -14.20 -7.76 12.57
CA ASN A 61 -15.62 -8.09 12.43
C ASN A 61 -15.91 -9.54 12.89
N ILE A 62 -16.62 -9.69 13.99
CA ILE A 62 -16.91 -10.98 14.64
C ILE A 62 -17.76 -11.93 13.78
N THR A 63 -18.44 -11.41 12.75
CA THR A 63 -19.35 -12.20 11.91
C THR A 63 -18.68 -12.84 10.70
N CYS A 64 -17.43 -12.48 10.41
CA CYS A 64 -16.75 -12.94 9.20
C CYS A 64 -16.08 -14.31 9.32
N GLY A 65 -15.76 -14.76 10.53
CA GLY A 65 -15.06 -16.03 10.75
C GLY A 65 -13.66 -16.09 10.11
N VAL A 66 -13.05 -14.93 9.82
CA VAL A 66 -11.75 -14.78 9.18
C VAL A 66 -10.88 -13.95 10.11
N ASP A 67 -9.65 -14.39 10.35
CA ASP A 67 -8.74 -13.77 11.32
C ASP A 67 -7.95 -12.55 10.77
N ASP A 68 -8.12 -12.19 9.49
CA ASP A 68 -7.39 -11.10 8.87
C ASP A 68 -8.30 -9.87 8.65
N VAL A 69 -7.86 -8.72 9.16
CA VAL A 69 -8.41 -7.41 8.81
C VAL A 69 -7.58 -6.78 7.70
N VAL A 70 -8.24 -6.24 6.67
CA VAL A 70 -7.56 -5.59 5.55
C VAL A 70 -8.08 -4.18 5.38
N ILE A 71 -7.16 -3.23 5.36
CA ILE A 71 -7.40 -1.83 5.01
C ILE A 71 -6.56 -1.53 3.78
N SER A 72 -7.21 -1.30 2.63
CA SER A 72 -6.54 -0.94 1.39
C SER A 72 -6.89 0.49 1.01
N VAL A 73 -5.91 1.24 0.53
CA VAL A 73 -6.10 2.61 0.04
C VAL A 73 -5.51 2.73 -1.34
N GLY A 74 -6.34 3.19 -2.27
CA GLY A 74 -5.95 3.47 -3.65
C GLY A 74 -5.66 4.94 -3.85
N PHE A 75 -4.61 5.21 -4.63
CA PHE A 75 -4.12 6.54 -4.96
C PHE A 75 -4.02 6.74 -6.46
N ASP A 76 -4.40 7.91 -6.92
CA ASP A 76 -4.09 8.44 -8.25
C ASP A 76 -3.16 9.68 -8.15
N ASP A 77 -2.97 10.40 -9.24
CA ASP A 77 -2.05 11.54 -9.32
C ASP A 77 -0.67 11.19 -8.75
N LEU A 78 -0.10 10.13 -9.29
CA LEU A 78 1.13 9.52 -8.82
C LEU A 78 2.36 10.30 -9.28
N PRO A 79 3.50 10.25 -8.57
CA PRO A 79 4.75 10.83 -9.04
C PRO A 79 5.21 10.16 -10.33
N ASN A 80 5.67 10.96 -11.29
CA ASN A 80 6.13 10.46 -12.60
C ASN A 80 7.32 9.52 -12.50
N GLU A 81 8.19 9.72 -11.50
CA GLU A 81 9.40 8.91 -11.28
C GLU A 81 9.59 8.64 -9.79
N ILE A 82 10.13 7.47 -9.47
CA ILE A 82 10.63 7.15 -8.14
C ILE A 82 12.14 6.99 -8.22
N ILE A 83 12.85 7.80 -7.43
CA ILE A 83 14.30 7.72 -7.32
C ILE A 83 14.63 6.86 -6.11
N ILE A 84 15.11 5.64 -6.35
CA ILE A 84 15.48 4.69 -5.29
C ILE A 84 16.86 5.04 -4.75
N ASP A 85 17.79 5.34 -5.64
CA ASP A 85 19.12 5.90 -5.36
C ASP A 85 19.51 6.92 -6.45
N ALA A 86 20.63 7.61 -6.28
CA ALA A 86 21.05 8.69 -7.18
C ALA A 86 21.21 8.26 -8.65
N THR A 87 21.34 6.97 -8.93
CA THR A 87 21.63 6.42 -10.25
C THR A 87 20.48 5.61 -10.83
N ASN A 88 19.43 5.34 -10.06
CA ASN A 88 18.40 4.37 -10.41
C ASN A 88 17.00 5.00 -10.35
N LYS A 89 16.61 5.62 -11.46
CA LYS A 89 15.27 6.15 -11.67
C LYS A 89 14.41 5.08 -12.32
N THR A 90 13.22 4.90 -11.82
CA THR A 90 12.22 3.99 -12.37
C THR A 90 10.82 4.54 -12.11
N THR A 91 9.81 3.94 -12.71
CA THR A 91 8.40 4.28 -12.45
C THR A 91 7.69 3.12 -11.76
N LEU A 92 6.57 3.39 -11.12
CA LEU A 92 5.72 2.33 -10.56
C LEU A 92 5.19 1.39 -11.65
N ALA A 93 4.94 1.92 -12.85
CA ALA A 93 4.50 1.14 -14.01
C ALA A 93 5.60 0.19 -14.51
N ASP A 94 6.85 0.66 -14.61
CA ASP A 94 7.98 -0.16 -15.04
C ASP A 94 8.28 -1.32 -14.08
N GLU A 95 7.91 -1.16 -12.80
CA GLU A 95 8.08 -2.18 -11.78
C GLU A 95 6.83 -3.04 -11.56
N TYR A 96 5.79 -2.88 -12.40
CA TYR A 96 4.51 -3.60 -12.26
C TYR A 96 3.88 -3.45 -10.87
N LEU A 97 3.86 -2.22 -10.34
CA LEU A 97 3.35 -1.88 -9.01
C LEU A 97 2.04 -1.08 -9.06
N LEU A 98 1.38 -1.06 -10.21
CA LEU A 98 0.08 -0.41 -10.39
C LEU A 98 -1.01 -1.46 -10.62
N THR A 99 -2.24 -1.12 -10.25
CA THR A 99 -3.44 -1.88 -10.62
C THR A 99 -3.68 -1.79 -12.13
N LYS A 100 -4.59 -2.59 -12.67
CA LYS A 100 -5.02 -2.50 -14.09
C LYS A 100 -5.54 -1.12 -14.48
N ASP A 101 -6.10 -0.39 -13.52
CA ASP A 101 -6.62 0.97 -13.73
C ASP A 101 -5.53 2.05 -13.61
N GLY A 102 -4.28 1.66 -13.36
CA GLY A 102 -3.15 2.58 -13.21
C GLY A 102 -3.03 3.25 -11.84
N ASP A 103 -3.77 2.77 -10.86
CA ASP A 103 -3.73 3.28 -9.48
C ASP A 103 -2.65 2.57 -8.65
N LEU A 104 -2.11 3.26 -7.67
CA LEU A 104 -1.31 2.63 -6.62
C LEU A 104 -2.22 2.19 -5.47
N GLU A 105 -2.39 0.90 -5.25
CA GLU A 105 -3.16 0.36 -4.12
C GLU A 105 -2.22 -0.19 -3.05
N ILE A 106 -2.20 0.45 -1.88
CA ILE A 106 -1.43 0.03 -0.71
C ILE A 106 -2.36 -0.71 0.24
N VAL A 107 -1.93 -1.89 0.69
CA VAL A 107 -2.73 -2.79 1.51
C VAL A 107 -2.04 -3.03 2.84
N LYS A 108 -2.71 -2.70 3.93
CA LYS A 108 -2.31 -3.04 5.30
C LYS A 108 -3.16 -4.20 5.80
N LYS A 109 -2.51 -5.33 6.06
CA LYS A 109 -3.15 -6.56 6.51
C LYS A 109 -2.75 -6.88 7.94
N PHE A 110 -3.73 -6.87 8.85
CA PHE A 110 -3.59 -7.22 10.26
C PHE A 110 -4.02 -8.68 10.42
N ARG A 111 -3.07 -9.56 10.74
CA ARG A 111 -3.29 -11.00 10.81
C ARG A 111 -3.44 -11.49 12.24
N ASN A 112 -4.41 -12.38 12.48
CA ASN A 112 -4.59 -13.07 13.76
C ASN A 112 -4.61 -12.11 14.98
N GLY A 113 -5.26 -10.96 14.85
CA GLY A 113 -5.34 -9.96 15.93
C GLY A 113 -4.03 -9.22 16.20
N SER A 114 -3.02 -9.31 15.30
CA SER A 114 -1.81 -8.50 15.39
C SER A 114 -2.12 -7.02 15.21
N THR A 115 -1.60 -6.17 16.06
CA THR A 115 -1.71 -4.71 15.93
C THR A 115 -0.70 -4.10 14.96
N THR A 116 0.27 -4.90 14.50
CA THR A 116 1.25 -4.49 13.49
C THR A 116 0.87 -5.10 12.15
N PRO A 117 0.55 -4.28 11.13
CA PRO A 117 0.17 -4.78 9.83
C PRO A 117 1.37 -5.27 9.02
N LYS A 118 1.13 -6.24 8.13
CA LYS A 118 1.98 -6.44 6.96
C LYS A 118 1.51 -5.52 5.85
N VAL A 119 2.47 -4.90 5.16
CA VAL A 119 2.19 -3.96 4.08
C VAL A 119 2.50 -4.61 2.74
N TYR A 120 1.56 -4.45 1.80
CA TYR A 120 1.64 -4.96 0.43
C TYR A 120 1.27 -3.86 -0.55
N ILE A 121 1.70 -3.99 -1.78
CA ILE A 121 1.11 -3.30 -2.93
C ILE A 121 0.25 -4.31 -3.68
N TYR A 122 -1.02 -3.96 -3.94
CA TYR A 122 -1.91 -4.74 -4.80
C TYR A 122 -1.79 -4.21 -6.23
N ALA A 123 -1.32 -5.04 -7.14
CA ALA A 123 -0.96 -4.60 -8.48
C ALA A 123 -1.17 -5.69 -9.53
N ASP A 124 -1.29 -5.29 -10.80
CA ASP A 124 -1.23 -6.17 -11.95
C ASP A 124 0.23 -6.57 -12.20
N HIS A 125 0.65 -7.63 -11.51
CA HIS A 125 2.05 -8.04 -11.38
C HIS A 125 2.31 -9.37 -12.08
N PRO A 126 3.53 -9.59 -12.64
CA PRO A 126 3.90 -10.86 -13.24
C PRO A 126 3.69 -12.05 -12.31
N GLN A 127 3.07 -13.13 -12.83
CA GLN A 127 2.83 -14.37 -12.08
C GLN A 127 3.68 -15.54 -12.61
N ASN A 128 4.43 -15.35 -13.69
CA ASN A 128 5.37 -16.35 -14.16
C ASN A 128 6.43 -16.63 -13.08
N PRO A 129 6.58 -17.90 -12.61
CA PRO A 129 7.51 -18.26 -11.54
C PRO A 129 8.96 -17.84 -11.78
N SER A 130 9.35 -17.65 -13.06
CA SER A 130 10.69 -17.23 -13.43
C SER A 130 10.96 -15.73 -13.17
N CYS A 131 9.92 -14.91 -13.02
CA CYS A 131 10.06 -13.46 -12.91
C CYS A 131 9.04 -12.75 -12.00
N CYS A 132 8.22 -13.49 -11.24
CA CYS A 132 7.18 -12.92 -10.37
C CYS A 132 7.73 -12.29 -9.07
N ASP A 133 8.94 -12.63 -8.65
CA ASP A 133 9.49 -12.24 -7.35
C ASP A 133 10.77 -11.37 -7.43
N LEU A 134 11.00 -10.75 -8.59
CA LEU A 134 12.26 -10.03 -8.85
C LEU A 134 12.51 -8.85 -7.89
N LEU A 135 11.45 -8.19 -7.41
CA LEU A 135 11.55 -7.09 -6.43
C LEU A 135 12.07 -7.54 -5.08
N THR A 136 11.88 -8.81 -4.73
CA THR A 136 12.30 -9.39 -3.45
C THR A 136 13.62 -10.14 -3.52
N LYS A 137 14.25 -10.19 -4.71
CA LYS A 137 15.56 -10.82 -4.93
C LYS A 137 16.71 -9.89 -4.60
N LYS A 138 17.80 -10.50 -4.11
CA LYS A 138 19.08 -9.80 -3.93
C LYS A 138 19.72 -9.47 -5.28
N SER A 139 20.53 -8.42 -5.32
CA SER A 139 21.30 -8.05 -6.50
C SER A 139 22.14 -9.21 -7.06
N SER A 140 22.73 -10.03 -6.17
CA SER A 140 23.48 -11.23 -6.57
C SER A 140 22.64 -12.25 -7.34
N ASP A 141 21.38 -12.40 -6.99
CA ASP A 141 20.49 -13.38 -7.60
C ASP A 141 19.94 -12.85 -8.93
N LEU A 142 19.62 -11.55 -9.02
CA LEU A 142 19.31 -10.89 -10.29
C LEU A 142 20.44 -11.05 -11.30
N LYS A 143 21.70 -10.83 -10.90
CA LYS A 143 22.90 -11.05 -11.75
C LYS A 143 23.02 -12.47 -12.25
N LYS A 144 22.71 -13.47 -11.42
CA LYS A 144 22.72 -14.89 -11.84
C LYS A 144 21.67 -15.15 -12.91
N ILE A 145 20.45 -14.59 -12.74
CA ILE A 145 19.36 -14.75 -13.72
C ILE A 145 19.74 -14.09 -15.05
N VAL A 146 20.21 -12.83 -15.03
CA VAL A 146 20.65 -12.11 -16.25
C VAL A 146 21.69 -12.93 -17.02
N LYS A 147 22.70 -13.48 -16.31
CA LYS A 147 23.73 -14.33 -16.93
C LYS A 147 23.18 -15.64 -17.45
N ALA A 148 22.30 -16.30 -16.70
CA ALA A 148 21.70 -17.57 -17.11
C ALA A 148 20.82 -17.44 -18.35
N LEU A 149 20.19 -16.28 -18.52
CA LEU A 149 19.37 -15.95 -19.69
C LEU A 149 20.19 -15.37 -20.85
N ASN A 150 21.52 -15.21 -20.69
CA ASN A 150 22.43 -14.59 -21.66
C ASN A 150 21.94 -13.22 -22.15
N LEU A 151 21.42 -12.37 -21.23
CA LEU A 151 20.98 -11.04 -21.58
C LEU A 151 22.20 -10.10 -21.73
N GLU A 152 22.34 -9.52 -22.92
CA GLU A 152 23.41 -8.61 -23.27
C GLU A 152 23.02 -7.15 -22.99
N ASP A 153 23.99 -6.24 -22.88
CA ASP A 153 23.81 -4.80 -22.70
C ASP A 153 23.03 -4.39 -21.44
N VAL A 154 23.08 -5.20 -20.36
CA VAL A 154 22.43 -4.92 -19.07
C VAL A 154 23.44 -4.41 -18.06
N ASP A 155 23.19 -3.23 -17.48
CA ASP A 155 24.02 -2.73 -16.37
C ASP A 155 23.77 -3.54 -15.09
N LEU A 156 24.70 -4.45 -14.78
CA LEU A 156 24.65 -5.32 -13.60
C LEU A 156 24.82 -4.57 -12.26
N THR A 157 25.06 -3.26 -12.27
CA THR A 157 25.13 -2.46 -11.05
C THR A 157 23.75 -1.91 -10.65
N ARG A 158 22.77 -1.96 -11.56
CA ARG A 158 21.43 -1.39 -11.38
C ARG A 158 20.36 -2.47 -11.35
N ASN A 159 19.77 -2.68 -10.18
CA ASN A 159 18.78 -3.73 -10.00
C ASN A 159 17.52 -3.51 -10.85
N ALA A 160 17.05 -2.26 -11.04
CA ALA A 160 15.89 -1.98 -11.88
C ALA A 160 16.13 -2.35 -13.34
N GLU A 161 17.31 -2.04 -13.89
CA GLU A 161 17.67 -2.43 -15.26
C GLU A 161 17.73 -3.94 -15.42
N MET A 162 18.30 -4.65 -14.44
CA MET A 162 18.30 -6.12 -14.45
C MET A 162 16.88 -6.70 -14.42
N ARG A 163 16.00 -6.17 -13.56
CA ARG A 163 14.59 -6.62 -13.52
C ARG A 163 13.88 -6.35 -14.83
N GLN A 164 14.03 -5.14 -15.36
CA GLN A 164 13.41 -4.75 -16.62
C GLN A 164 13.88 -5.63 -17.80
N ALA A 165 15.18 -5.96 -17.86
CA ALA A 165 15.71 -6.88 -18.88
C ALA A 165 15.13 -8.30 -18.73
N ILE A 166 14.98 -8.80 -17.50
CA ILE A 166 14.39 -10.10 -17.23
C ILE A 166 12.89 -10.10 -17.62
N TRP A 167 12.11 -9.08 -17.22
CA TRP A 167 10.70 -8.97 -17.60
C TRP A 167 10.53 -8.84 -19.11
N ASN A 168 11.38 -8.09 -19.78
CA ASN A 168 11.36 -7.97 -21.23
C ASN A 168 11.65 -9.32 -21.94
N HIS A 169 12.53 -10.14 -21.37
CA HIS A 169 12.79 -11.50 -21.87
C HIS A 169 11.54 -12.39 -21.80
N TYR A 170 10.76 -12.26 -20.74
CA TYR A 170 9.50 -13.00 -20.54
C TYR A 170 8.26 -12.23 -20.99
N ARG A 171 8.40 -11.19 -21.83
CA ARG A 171 7.31 -10.26 -22.18
C ARG A 171 6.04 -10.95 -22.65
N ASP A 172 6.16 -12.01 -23.43
CA ASP A 172 5.03 -12.75 -24.00
C ASP A 172 4.44 -13.80 -23.02
N ASP A 173 5.09 -13.98 -21.86
CA ASP A 173 4.71 -14.98 -20.85
C ASP A 173 4.81 -14.41 -19.41
N LEU A 174 4.53 -13.16 -19.24
CA LEU A 174 4.50 -12.54 -17.90
C LEU A 174 3.36 -13.07 -17.05
N ASN A 175 2.25 -13.45 -17.67
CA ASN A 175 1.02 -13.90 -17.00
C ASN A 175 0.53 -12.88 -15.97
N LEU A 176 0.33 -11.62 -16.41
CA LEU A 176 -0.08 -10.52 -15.54
C LEU A 176 -1.40 -10.84 -14.85
N SER A 177 -1.42 -10.67 -13.55
CA SER A 177 -2.62 -10.81 -12.72
C SER A 177 -2.52 -9.96 -11.47
N GLU A 178 -3.64 -9.43 -11.04
CA GLU A 178 -3.72 -8.67 -9.79
C GLU A 178 -3.37 -9.55 -8.60
N SER A 179 -2.34 -9.15 -7.87
CA SER A 179 -1.78 -9.90 -6.75
C SER A 179 -1.12 -9.01 -5.71
N TYR A 180 -0.83 -9.57 -4.55
CA TYR A 180 -0.17 -8.85 -3.45
C TYR A 180 1.34 -8.96 -3.57
N VAL A 181 2.01 -7.84 -3.82
CA VAL A 181 3.48 -7.72 -3.81
C VAL A 181 3.94 -7.40 -2.40
N ASP A 182 4.73 -8.30 -1.78
CA ASP A 182 5.29 -8.09 -0.44
C ASP A 182 6.40 -7.03 -0.49
N ILE A 183 6.21 -5.91 0.18
CA ILE A 183 7.15 -4.78 0.21
C ILE A 183 8.03 -4.74 1.47
N SER A 184 8.19 -5.86 2.16
CA SER A 184 8.99 -5.94 3.39
C SER A 184 10.47 -6.27 3.15
N LYS A 185 10.87 -6.62 1.93
CA LYS A 185 12.20 -7.19 1.62
C LYS A 185 12.89 -6.49 0.45
N GLU A 186 14.23 -6.47 0.50
CA GLU A 186 15.15 -6.03 -0.55
C GLU A 186 14.74 -4.70 -1.21
N ASP A 187 14.71 -4.65 -2.55
CA ASP A 187 14.32 -3.44 -3.28
C ASP A 187 12.86 -3.07 -3.06
N ALA A 188 11.96 -4.04 -2.90
CA ALA A 188 10.56 -3.76 -2.58
C ALA A 188 10.42 -2.88 -1.32
N LYS A 189 11.26 -3.11 -0.28
CA LYS A 189 11.31 -2.25 0.89
C LYS A 189 11.79 -0.84 0.57
N LYS A 190 12.79 -0.70 -0.30
CA LYS A 190 13.28 0.63 -0.74
C LYS A 190 12.20 1.40 -1.47
N TYR A 191 11.37 0.72 -2.29
CA TYR A 191 10.21 1.33 -2.93
C TYR A 191 9.23 1.84 -1.88
N TRP A 192 8.90 1.02 -0.89
CA TRP A 192 8.03 1.44 0.19
C TRP A 192 8.55 2.67 0.94
N ASP A 193 9.84 2.68 1.31
CA ASP A 193 10.47 3.81 2.01
C ASP A 193 10.39 5.11 1.19
N LYS A 194 10.36 5.01 -0.14
CA LYS A 194 10.18 6.18 -1.04
C LYS A 194 8.72 6.55 -1.21
N ILE A 195 7.85 5.59 -1.52
CA ILE A 195 6.42 5.81 -1.71
C ILE A 195 5.79 6.45 -0.46
N SER A 196 6.17 5.98 0.73
CA SER A 196 5.63 6.50 1.99
C SER A 196 5.87 8.01 2.17
N ASN A 197 6.92 8.58 1.57
CA ASN A 197 7.18 10.03 1.61
C ASN A 197 6.24 10.85 0.71
N TYR A 198 5.56 10.21 -0.24
CA TYR A 198 4.58 10.87 -1.13
C TYR A 198 3.15 10.72 -0.64
N LEU A 199 2.91 9.93 0.42
CA LEU A 199 1.59 9.76 0.97
C LEU A 199 1.05 11.08 1.51
N PRO A 200 -0.25 11.37 1.31
CA PRO A 200 -0.88 12.54 1.91
C PRO A 200 -0.78 12.51 3.44
N ILE A 201 -0.66 13.69 4.03
CA ILE A 201 -0.79 13.83 5.49
C ILE A 201 -2.27 13.70 5.83
N TYR A 202 -2.59 12.81 6.76
CA TYR A 202 -3.95 12.61 7.26
C TYR A 202 -4.07 13.08 8.71
N SER A 203 -5.10 13.88 8.99
CA SER A 203 -5.44 14.33 10.34
C SER A 203 -6.93 14.10 10.61
N LEU A 204 -7.24 13.35 11.66
CA LEU A 204 -8.59 13.09 12.11
C LEU A 204 -9.01 14.13 13.16
N PHE A 205 -10.02 14.94 12.85
CA PHE A 205 -10.64 15.85 13.79
C PHE A 205 -11.91 15.20 14.34
N GLN A 206 -11.95 14.97 15.65
CA GLN A 206 -13.14 14.47 16.35
C GLN A 206 -13.98 15.65 16.84
N ALA A 207 -15.30 15.60 16.59
CA ALA A 207 -16.23 16.64 17.03
C ALA A 207 -16.36 16.71 18.56
N ASP A 208 -16.21 15.56 19.24
CA ASP A 208 -16.27 15.49 20.71
C ASP A 208 -14.87 15.60 21.31
N ARG A 209 -14.29 16.80 21.33
CA ARG A 209 -13.34 17.12 22.39
C ARG A 209 -14.13 17.07 23.70
N LYS A 210 -13.88 16.08 24.55
CA LYS A 210 -14.18 16.22 25.96
C LYS A 210 -13.40 17.46 26.42
N ASN A 211 -14.07 18.59 26.60
CA ASN A 211 -13.50 19.73 27.33
C ASN A 211 -13.14 19.19 28.70
N SER A 212 -11.90 18.76 28.86
CA SER A 212 -11.35 18.59 30.20
C SER A 212 -11.02 20.00 30.71
N ASP A 213 -11.46 20.35 31.90
CA ASP A 213 -11.17 21.63 32.56
C ASP A 213 -9.66 21.89 32.78
N ASN A 214 -8.79 21.05 32.17
CA ASN A 214 -7.34 21.09 32.20
C ASN A 214 -6.69 21.47 30.85
N ASP A 215 -7.45 21.90 29.85
CA ASP A 215 -6.87 22.45 28.63
C ASP A 215 -6.28 23.85 28.94
N SER A 216 -4.96 23.90 29.04
CA SER A 216 -4.17 25.12 29.34
C SER A 216 -4.28 26.23 28.28
N GLU A 217 -5.05 26.04 27.21
CA GLU A 217 -5.33 27.05 26.18
C GLU A 217 -6.57 27.91 26.46
N VAL A 218 -7.25 27.73 27.58
CA VAL A 218 -8.45 28.49 27.97
C VAL A 218 -8.15 29.52 29.10
N GLN A 219 -6.88 29.71 29.45
CA GLN A 219 -6.47 30.62 30.52
C GLN A 219 -5.53 31.74 30.02
N ASP A 220 -5.86 32.39 28.90
CA ASP A 220 -5.30 33.70 28.54
C ASP A 220 -6.40 34.62 27.97
#